data_56a71b28c71d231039f174ab1d1c3008
#
_entry.id   56a71b28c71d231039f174ab1d1c3008
#
_cell.length_a   1.000
_cell.length_b   1.000
_cell.length_c   1.000
_cell.angle_alpha   90.00
_cell.angle_beta   90.00
_cell.angle_gamma   90.00
#
_symmetry.space_group_name_H-M   'P 1'
#
loop_
_entity.id
_entity.type
_entity.pdbx_description
1 polymer ?
#
loop_
_entity_poly.entity_id
_entity_poly.type
_entity_poly.pdbx_seq_one_letter_code
_entity_poly.pdbx_strand_id
1 'polypeptide(L)'
;MSKRDYYEILGVSKSASADEIKKAYRKLAIKYHPDKNPGDKSAEEKFKEAAEAYEVLSDADKKARYDQFGHAGVGGAAGGGYGGGFGGGGMNMEDIFSQFGDIFGGHFGGGGFGGGGRSHQIKGSNLRVRIRLNLDEMVNGTTKTIKVKRMKVAEGATSKTCTTCNGSGVQIKIMNTMFGQMQTQTTCGTCNGLGKIADKIPAGANSEGLIKSEEEVSIKIPAGARDGIQLNVRGKGNDAPFGGIPGDLLVVIEEEQDATIKREGDNLHQELYISFAEAALGTSKEINTVGGKVKIKIDAGTQSGKILRLAGKGLPSIDSYGKGDMFVHVNV
;
A
#
# COMPACT_ATOMS: atom_id res chain seq x y z
N MET A 1 44.28 8.43 13.91
CA MET A 1 43.81 9.64 13.18
C MET A 1 42.69 10.25 14.00
N SER A 2 42.72 11.53 14.33
CA SER A 2 41.60 12.20 15.02
C SER A 2 40.38 12.24 14.11
N LYS A 3 39.24 11.82 14.61
CA LYS A 3 37.94 11.93 13.87
C LYS A 3 37.70 13.44 13.60
N ARG A 4 37.20 13.76 12.40
CA ARG A 4 36.81 15.13 12.02
C ARG A 4 35.57 15.58 12.81
N ASP A 5 35.48 16.89 13.07
CA ASP A 5 34.31 17.47 13.75
C ASP A 5 33.04 17.24 12.92
N TYR A 6 31.95 16.81 13.56
CA TYR A 6 30.67 16.51 12.90
C TYR A 6 30.05 17.73 12.23
N TYR A 7 30.27 18.94 12.78
CA TYR A 7 29.83 20.20 12.15
C TYR A 7 30.61 20.48 10.86
N GLU A 8 31.90 20.17 10.85
CA GLU A 8 32.76 20.31 9.64
C GLU A 8 32.37 19.27 8.58
N ILE A 9 32.04 18.05 8.97
CA ILE A 9 31.59 16.99 8.03
C ILE A 9 30.32 17.42 7.32
N LEU A 10 29.34 17.96 8.04
CA LEU A 10 28.08 18.45 7.45
C LEU A 10 28.23 19.84 6.79
N GLY A 11 29.32 20.56 7.05
CA GLY A 11 29.56 21.91 6.54
C GLY A 11 28.60 22.95 7.12
N VAL A 12 28.28 22.84 8.41
CA VAL A 12 27.40 23.76 9.14
C VAL A 12 28.10 24.35 10.36
N SER A 13 27.61 25.49 10.87
CA SER A 13 28.13 26.08 12.09
C SER A 13 27.69 25.32 13.35
N LYS A 14 28.41 25.47 14.47
CA LYS A 14 28.01 24.89 15.77
C LYS A 14 26.67 25.44 16.28
N SER A 15 26.29 26.63 15.83
CA SER A 15 24.99 27.27 16.14
C SER A 15 23.87 26.90 15.16
N ALA A 16 24.10 25.98 14.22
CA ALA A 16 23.13 25.60 13.23
C ALA A 16 21.87 24.98 13.87
N SER A 17 20.71 25.35 13.33
CA SER A 17 19.41 24.80 13.71
C SER A 17 19.26 23.37 13.22
N ALA A 18 18.32 22.62 13.82
CA ALA A 18 18.00 21.25 13.41
C ALA A 18 17.61 21.16 11.92
N ASP A 19 16.92 22.17 11.39
CA ASP A 19 16.55 22.24 9.98
C ASP A 19 17.73 22.46 9.04
N GLU A 20 18.70 23.27 9.46
CA GLU A 20 19.94 23.49 8.69
C GLU A 20 20.80 22.23 8.66
N ILE A 21 20.96 21.56 9.79
CA ILE A 21 21.66 20.28 9.91
C ILE A 21 21.00 19.24 8.97
N LYS A 22 19.70 19.14 9.01
CA LYS A 22 18.91 18.23 8.16
C LYS A 22 19.08 18.54 6.67
N LYS A 23 19.05 19.82 6.29
CA LYS A 23 19.22 20.28 4.91
C LYS A 23 20.64 20.00 4.38
N ALA A 24 21.66 20.21 5.22
CA ALA A 24 23.04 19.93 4.90
C ALA A 24 23.26 18.42 4.68
N TYR A 25 22.78 17.60 5.60
CA TYR A 25 22.85 16.16 5.47
C TYR A 25 22.19 15.65 4.17
N ARG A 26 20.97 16.13 3.84
CA ARG A 26 20.29 15.72 2.60
C ARG A 26 21.12 16.04 1.35
N LYS A 27 21.76 17.19 1.30
CA LYS A 27 22.64 17.55 0.18
C LYS A 27 23.80 16.57 0.02
N LEU A 28 24.46 16.22 1.14
CA LEU A 28 25.58 15.29 1.14
C LEU A 28 25.12 13.86 0.81
N ALA A 29 24.00 13.43 1.36
CA ALA A 29 23.43 12.11 1.09
C ALA A 29 23.07 11.92 -0.39
N ILE A 30 22.49 12.93 -1.06
CA ILE A 30 22.20 12.88 -2.49
C ILE A 30 23.49 12.92 -3.32
N LYS A 31 24.49 13.68 -2.88
CA LYS A 31 25.77 13.83 -3.59
C LYS A 31 26.61 12.56 -3.57
N TYR A 32 26.67 11.89 -2.41
CA TYR A 32 27.50 10.72 -2.17
C TYR A 32 26.70 9.42 -2.13
N HIS A 33 25.45 9.42 -2.66
CA HIS A 33 24.61 8.23 -2.71
C HIS A 33 25.29 7.11 -3.53
N PRO A 34 25.26 5.84 -3.05
CA PRO A 34 25.89 4.74 -3.75
C PRO A 34 25.36 4.53 -5.17
N ASP A 35 24.06 4.75 -5.42
CA ASP A 35 23.47 4.64 -6.75
C ASP A 35 24.01 5.68 -7.73
N LYS A 36 24.46 6.83 -7.24
CA LYS A 36 25.07 7.89 -8.07
C LYS A 36 26.58 7.76 -8.21
N ASN A 37 27.23 7.04 -7.29
CA ASN A 37 28.67 6.85 -7.25
C ASN A 37 29.00 5.35 -7.07
N PRO A 38 28.60 4.47 -8.01
CA PRO A 38 28.81 3.05 -7.87
C PRO A 38 30.30 2.71 -7.87
N GLY A 39 30.79 2.04 -6.81
CA GLY A 39 32.18 1.60 -6.67
C GLY A 39 33.17 2.67 -6.19
N ASP A 40 32.75 3.89 -5.90
CA ASP A 40 33.62 4.94 -5.33
C ASP A 40 33.67 4.83 -3.80
N LYS A 41 34.75 4.20 -3.30
CA LYS A 41 35.00 4.04 -1.86
C LYS A 41 35.13 5.38 -1.13
N SER A 42 35.63 6.44 -1.78
CA SER A 42 35.73 7.76 -1.18
C SER A 42 34.34 8.41 -0.98
N ALA A 43 33.42 8.21 -1.93
CA ALA A 43 32.04 8.65 -1.77
C ALA A 43 31.32 7.87 -0.68
N GLU A 44 31.58 6.57 -0.57
CA GLU A 44 31.03 5.71 0.48
C GLU A 44 31.48 6.12 1.88
N GLU A 45 32.77 6.43 2.07
CA GLU A 45 33.30 6.91 3.35
C GLU A 45 32.68 8.25 3.74
N LYS A 46 32.56 9.19 2.81
CA LYS A 46 31.93 10.50 3.04
C LYS A 46 30.44 10.37 3.35
N PHE A 47 29.75 9.42 2.75
CA PHE A 47 28.36 9.12 3.06
C PHE A 47 28.20 8.60 4.48
N LYS A 48 29.07 7.65 4.90
CA LYS A 48 29.09 7.09 6.28
C LYS A 48 29.40 8.18 7.31
N GLU A 49 30.40 9.01 7.07
CA GLU A 49 30.75 10.12 7.96
C GLU A 49 29.60 11.12 8.09
N ALA A 50 28.92 11.47 6.99
CA ALA A 50 27.78 12.38 7.01
C ALA A 50 26.58 11.79 7.75
N ALA A 51 26.36 10.48 7.64
CA ALA A 51 25.30 9.78 8.35
C ALA A 51 25.57 9.74 9.87
N GLU A 52 26.80 9.40 10.29
CA GLU A 52 27.23 9.42 11.70
C GLU A 52 27.07 10.82 12.30
N ALA A 53 27.53 11.85 11.58
CA ALA A 53 27.41 13.24 12.01
C ALA A 53 25.94 13.67 12.17
N TYR A 54 25.07 13.30 11.26
CA TYR A 54 23.66 13.62 11.35
C TYR A 54 22.95 12.88 12.50
N GLU A 55 23.27 11.60 12.73
CA GLU A 55 22.72 10.84 13.86
C GLU A 55 22.98 11.53 15.20
N VAL A 56 24.19 12.07 15.40
CA VAL A 56 24.56 12.73 16.65
C VAL A 56 23.96 14.13 16.72
N LEU A 57 24.03 14.91 15.66
CA LEU A 57 23.62 16.33 15.68
C LEU A 57 22.10 16.55 15.52
N SER A 58 21.36 15.55 15.07
CA SER A 58 19.89 15.65 14.95
C SER A 58 19.14 15.38 16.25
N ASP A 59 19.75 14.71 17.19
CA ASP A 59 19.19 14.42 18.52
C ASP A 59 19.72 15.44 19.55
N ALA A 60 18.81 16.11 20.26
CA ALA A 60 19.16 17.18 21.20
C ALA A 60 20.08 16.70 22.33
N ASP A 61 19.86 15.50 22.86
CA ASP A 61 20.64 14.94 23.96
C ASP A 61 22.02 14.48 23.49
N LYS A 62 22.12 13.84 22.32
CA LYS A 62 23.40 13.45 21.72
C LYS A 62 24.21 14.68 21.32
N LYS A 63 23.56 15.68 20.73
CA LYS A 63 24.20 16.96 20.38
C LYS A 63 24.77 17.64 21.60
N ALA A 64 24.01 17.75 22.70
CA ALA A 64 24.49 18.37 23.93
C ALA A 64 25.72 17.64 24.52
N ARG A 65 25.70 16.29 24.50
CA ARG A 65 26.86 15.49 24.92
C ARG A 65 28.07 15.66 23.99
N TYR A 66 27.83 15.75 22.69
CA TYR A 66 28.88 15.99 21.72
C TYR A 66 29.50 17.41 21.87
N ASP A 67 28.67 18.41 22.12
CA ASP A 67 29.09 19.78 22.33
C ASP A 67 29.94 19.93 23.61
N GLN A 68 29.70 19.13 24.65
CA GLN A 68 30.43 19.13 25.91
C GLN A 68 31.71 18.29 25.89
N PHE A 69 31.65 17.10 25.31
CA PHE A 69 32.69 16.06 25.43
C PHE A 69 33.29 15.62 24.08
N GLY A 70 32.87 16.23 22.97
CA GLY A 70 33.31 15.86 21.64
C GLY A 70 32.96 14.41 21.29
N HIS A 71 33.77 13.77 20.47
CA HIS A 71 33.59 12.36 20.09
C HIS A 71 33.61 11.39 21.28
N ALA A 72 34.27 11.73 22.39
CA ALA A 72 34.32 10.91 23.59
C ALA A 72 32.94 10.85 24.29
N GLY A 73 32.10 11.86 24.17
CA GLY A 73 30.77 11.93 24.77
C GLY A 73 29.70 11.08 24.06
N VAL A 74 29.98 10.70 22.82
CA VAL A 74 29.03 9.92 21.98
C VAL A 74 29.60 8.57 21.55
N GLY A 75 30.89 8.30 21.80
CA GLY A 75 31.59 7.04 21.48
C GLY A 75 31.91 6.15 22.67
N GLY A 76 31.53 6.51 23.89
CA GLY A 76 31.86 5.78 25.13
C GLY A 76 30.65 5.01 25.68
N ALA A 77 30.87 3.74 25.94
CA ALA A 77 29.98 2.85 26.65
C ALA A 77 29.61 3.37 28.05
N ALA A 78 28.40 3.87 28.22
CA ALA A 78 27.75 3.94 29.51
C ALA A 78 26.22 3.88 29.34
N GLY A 79 25.67 2.70 29.58
CA GLY A 79 24.24 2.51 29.87
C GLY A 79 23.38 1.99 28.74
N GLY A 80 23.26 0.68 28.66
CA GLY A 80 22.04 -0.05 28.33
C GLY A 80 21.36 0.19 27.00
N GLY A 81 21.63 -0.64 26.02
CA GLY A 81 20.68 -0.88 24.92
C GLY A 81 21.03 -0.20 23.59
N TYR A 82 21.53 -0.95 22.65
CA TYR A 82 21.82 -0.61 21.24
C TYR A 82 23.15 0.12 20.95
N GLY A 83 24.22 -0.35 21.58
CA GLY A 83 25.59 0.02 21.25
C GLY A 83 26.35 -1.14 20.64
N GLY A 84 26.00 -1.59 19.45
CA GLY A 84 26.75 -2.57 18.67
C GLY A 84 27.69 -1.87 17.69
N GLY A 85 28.92 -1.61 18.10
CA GLY A 85 30.18 -1.58 17.38
C GLY A 85 30.21 -1.28 15.88
N PHE A 86 30.40 -0.04 15.51
CA PHE A 86 31.01 0.33 14.23
C PHE A 86 32.53 0.25 14.32
N GLY A 87 33.05 -0.90 14.70
CA GLY A 87 34.50 -1.14 14.82
C GLY A 87 34.85 -2.54 14.36
N GLY A 88 35.26 -2.68 13.10
CA GLY A 88 36.04 -3.81 12.62
C GLY A 88 35.31 -5.11 12.34
N GLY A 89 34.90 -5.32 11.08
CA GLY A 89 34.50 -6.63 10.56
C GLY A 89 33.34 -6.50 9.57
N GLY A 90 33.64 -6.48 8.30
CA GLY A 90 32.84 -6.83 7.11
C GLY A 90 31.31 -6.90 7.18
N MET A 91 30.61 -5.87 7.63
CA MET A 91 29.16 -5.78 7.39
C MET A 91 28.94 -5.27 5.99
N ASN A 92 28.16 -6.01 5.22
CA ASN A 92 27.75 -5.64 3.88
C ASN A 92 26.89 -4.38 3.91
N MET A 93 27.04 -3.53 2.91
CA MET A 93 26.32 -2.25 2.77
C MET A 93 24.80 -2.42 2.77
N GLU A 94 24.29 -3.58 2.36
CA GLU A 94 22.88 -3.95 2.40
C GLU A 94 22.33 -4.09 3.83
N ASP A 95 23.12 -4.59 4.77
CA ASP A 95 22.71 -4.72 6.18
C ASP A 95 22.64 -3.36 6.87
N ILE A 96 23.53 -2.45 6.50
CA ILE A 96 23.51 -1.05 6.95
C ILE A 96 22.30 -0.33 6.35
N PHE A 97 21.99 -0.57 5.08
CA PHE A 97 20.88 0.07 4.38
C PHE A 97 19.51 -0.46 4.86
N SER A 98 19.39 -1.74 5.19
CA SER A 98 18.15 -2.30 5.75
C SER A 98 17.88 -1.76 7.16
N GLN A 99 18.90 -1.63 7.99
CA GLN A 99 18.79 -1.10 9.34
C GLN A 99 18.50 0.42 9.35
N PHE A 100 19.03 1.15 8.35
CA PHE A 100 18.71 2.56 8.11
C PHE A 100 17.39 2.74 7.37
N GLY A 101 16.97 1.80 6.52
CA GLY A 101 15.70 1.79 5.82
C GLY A 101 14.52 1.77 6.79
N ASP A 102 14.59 1.03 7.87
CA ASP A 102 13.58 0.99 8.93
C ASP A 102 13.52 2.30 9.73
N ILE A 103 14.66 2.96 9.93
CA ILE A 103 14.74 4.27 10.62
C ILE A 103 14.29 5.39 9.68
N PHE A 104 14.60 5.32 8.39
CA PHE A 104 14.30 6.35 7.41
C PHE A 104 12.92 6.19 6.76
N GLY A 105 12.48 4.95 6.48
CA GLY A 105 11.18 4.67 5.89
C GLY A 105 10.01 4.96 6.83
N GLY A 106 10.21 4.77 8.14
CA GLY A 106 9.20 5.03 9.16
C GLY A 106 9.12 6.47 9.66
N HIS A 107 10.18 7.28 9.47
CA HIS A 107 10.27 8.62 10.06
C HIS A 107 10.08 9.78 9.08
N PHE A 108 10.16 9.53 7.76
CA PHE A 108 10.04 10.55 6.71
C PHE A 108 8.63 10.75 6.16
N GLY A 109 7.68 9.93 6.57
CA GLY A 109 6.27 10.06 6.23
C GLY A 109 5.40 10.60 7.37
N GLY A 110 5.67 11.82 7.85
CA GLY A 110 4.69 12.62 8.59
C GLY A 110 4.47 12.29 10.07
N GLY A 111 5.02 13.08 10.96
CA GLY A 111 4.36 13.49 12.21
C GLY A 111 4.64 12.72 13.49
N GLY A 112 5.44 13.32 14.40
CA GLY A 112 5.16 13.29 15.83
C GLY A 112 5.77 12.17 16.65
N PHE A 113 6.97 12.42 17.17
CA PHE A 113 7.45 11.76 18.40
C PHE A 113 6.67 12.34 19.59
N GLY A 114 5.52 11.70 19.89
CA GLY A 114 4.85 11.80 21.17
C GLY A 114 4.86 10.41 21.77
N GLY A 115 5.58 10.19 22.86
CA GLY A 115 5.54 8.99 23.69
C GLY A 115 4.16 8.87 24.40
N GLY A 116 3.11 8.64 23.61
CA GLY A 116 1.81 8.17 24.06
C GLY A 116 1.70 6.72 23.65
N GLY A 117 1.44 5.82 24.60
CA GLY A 117 1.19 4.41 24.34
C GLY A 117 0.29 4.28 23.11
N ARG A 118 0.78 3.63 22.09
CA ARG A 118 -0.03 3.26 20.90
C ARG A 118 -1.21 2.47 21.44
N SER A 119 -2.34 3.13 21.62
CA SER A 119 -3.59 2.41 21.83
C SER A 119 -3.70 1.46 20.64
N HIS A 120 -3.69 0.19 20.89
CA HIS A 120 -3.88 -0.85 19.86
C HIS A 120 -5.27 -0.60 19.27
N GLN A 121 -5.34 0.21 18.21
CA GLN A 121 -6.59 0.43 17.51
C GLN A 121 -6.98 -0.88 16.82
N ILE A 122 -7.99 -1.51 17.36
CA ILE A 122 -8.57 -2.74 16.84
C ILE A 122 -9.15 -2.41 15.46
N LYS A 123 -8.71 -3.12 14.42
CA LYS A 123 -9.25 -2.97 13.08
C LYS A 123 -10.15 -4.16 12.76
N GLY A 124 -11.32 -3.89 12.18
CA GLY A 124 -12.21 -4.90 11.63
C GLY A 124 -11.60 -5.60 10.42
N SER A 125 -12.06 -6.81 10.14
CA SER A 125 -11.58 -7.56 8.97
C SER A 125 -12.14 -7.00 7.67
N ASN A 126 -11.33 -7.05 6.61
CA ASN A 126 -11.77 -6.66 5.28
C ASN A 126 -12.73 -7.71 4.71
N LEU A 127 -13.70 -7.24 3.92
CA LEU A 127 -14.59 -8.11 3.13
C LEU A 127 -14.15 -8.08 1.67
N ARG A 128 -14.26 -9.22 1.00
CA ARG A 128 -13.96 -9.33 -0.42
C ARG A 128 -15.19 -9.80 -1.17
N VAL A 129 -15.59 -9.01 -2.18
CA VAL A 129 -16.77 -9.30 -3.04
C VAL A 129 -16.33 -9.24 -4.49
N ARG A 130 -16.90 -10.10 -5.34
CA ARG A 130 -16.70 -10.07 -6.79
C ARG A 130 -17.94 -9.47 -7.45
N ILE A 131 -17.71 -8.60 -8.42
CA ILE A 131 -18.79 -8.00 -9.23
C ILE A 131 -18.49 -8.28 -10.68
N ARG A 132 -19.48 -8.85 -11.39
CA ARG A 132 -19.41 -9.06 -12.83
C ARG A 132 -19.87 -7.82 -13.56
N LEU A 133 -19.09 -7.44 -14.57
CA LEU A 133 -19.37 -6.30 -15.44
C LEU A 133 -19.39 -6.78 -16.88
N ASN A 134 -20.37 -6.29 -17.63
CA ASN A 134 -20.38 -6.43 -19.08
C ASN A 134 -19.46 -5.36 -19.74
N LEU A 135 -19.16 -5.55 -21.03
CA LEU A 135 -18.26 -4.66 -21.78
C LEU A 135 -18.75 -3.20 -21.80
N ASP A 136 -20.05 -2.96 -21.93
CA ASP A 136 -20.62 -1.61 -21.96
C ASP A 136 -20.44 -0.89 -20.63
N GLU A 137 -20.62 -1.59 -19.51
CA GLU A 137 -20.39 -1.06 -18.18
C GLU A 137 -18.90 -0.77 -17.92
N MET A 138 -18.02 -1.60 -18.49
CA MET A 138 -16.56 -1.41 -18.36
C MET A 138 -16.08 -0.20 -19.16
N VAL A 139 -16.65 0.04 -20.34
CA VAL A 139 -16.28 1.18 -21.19
C VAL A 139 -16.80 2.50 -20.65
N ASN A 140 -18.05 2.54 -20.24
CA ASN A 140 -18.71 3.80 -19.84
C ASN A 140 -18.50 4.11 -18.35
N GLY A 141 -18.09 3.11 -17.58
CA GLY A 141 -18.15 3.15 -16.14
C GLY A 141 -19.59 3.05 -15.63
N THR A 142 -19.77 2.63 -14.43
CA THR A 142 -21.11 2.47 -13.84
C THR A 142 -21.08 2.64 -12.34
N THR A 143 -22.25 2.84 -11.75
CA THR A 143 -22.43 2.79 -10.31
C THR A 143 -23.33 1.62 -9.98
N LYS A 144 -22.78 0.60 -9.33
CA LYS A 144 -23.55 -0.58 -8.90
C LYS A 144 -23.79 -0.54 -7.40
N THR A 145 -25.03 -0.81 -6.99
CA THR A 145 -25.40 -1.00 -5.59
C THR A 145 -25.46 -2.48 -5.31
N ILE A 146 -24.69 -2.93 -4.33
CA ILE A 146 -24.66 -4.34 -3.91
C ILE A 146 -25.06 -4.48 -2.47
N LYS A 147 -25.68 -5.62 -2.14
CA LYS A 147 -26.00 -6.01 -0.77
C LYS A 147 -24.83 -6.79 -0.20
N VAL A 148 -24.25 -6.26 0.87
CA VAL A 148 -23.10 -6.86 1.53
C VAL A 148 -23.51 -7.32 2.93
N LYS A 149 -23.24 -8.58 3.24
CA LYS A 149 -23.39 -9.12 4.60
C LYS A 149 -22.12 -8.84 5.36
N ARG A 150 -22.24 -7.99 6.39
CA ARG A 150 -21.11 -7.59 7.23
C ARG A 150 -21.42 -7.72 8.71
N MET A 151 -20.37 -7.86 9.51
CA MET A 151 -20.51 -7.80 10.97
C MET A 151 -20.55 -6.33 11.38
N LYS A 152 -21.60 -5.94 12.09
CA LYS A 152 -21.75 -4.59 12.67
C LYS A 152 -21.78 -4.68 14.19
N VAL A 153 -21.34 -3.63 14.86
CA VAL A 153 -21.50 -3.51 16.31
C VAL A 153 -23.00 -3.48 16.60
N ALA A 154 -23.45 -4.40 17.48
CA ALA A 154 -24.85 -4.48 17.87
C ALA A 154 -25.24 -3.26 18.69
N GLU A 155 -26.45 -2.73 18.47
CA GLU A 155 -26.99 -1.62 19.28
C GLU A 155 -27.09 -2.02 20.74
N GLY A 156 -26.53 -1.21 21.63
CA GLY A 156 -26.48 -1.50 23.07
C GLY A 156 -25.34 -2.42 23.52
N ALA A 157 -24.46 -2.85 22.62
CA ALA A 157 -23.23 -3.54 23.00
C ALA A 157 -22.28 -2.57 23.71
N THR A 158 -21.83 -2.92 24.91
CA THR A 158 -20.86 -2.13 25.68
C THR A 158 -19.62 -2.95 25.99
N SER A 159 -18.51 -2.27 26.17
CA SER A 159 -17.24 -2.91 26.51
C SER A 159 -16.62 -2.27 27.74
N LYS A 160 -15.83 -3.04 28.47
CA LYS A 160 -15.00 -2.60 29.58
C LYS A 160 -13.55 -2.95 29.38
N THR A 161 -12.67 -2.24 30.02
CA THR A 161 -11.23 -2.53 30.00
C THR A 161 -10.96 -3.91 30.56
N CYS A 162 -10.15 -4.69 29.91
CA CYS A 162 -9.75 -6.02 30.39
C CYS A 162 -8.96 -5.88 31.70
N THR A 163 -9.47 -6.46 32.78
CA THR A 163 -8.85 -6.42 34.11
C THR A 163 -7.55 -7.20 34.20
N THR A 164 -7.40 -8.21 33.36
CA THR A 164 -6.22 -9.09 33.35
C THR A 164 -4.96 -8.42 32.78
N CYS A 165 -5.12 -7.56 31.77
CA CYS A 165 -4.02 -6.83 31.14
C CYS A 165 -4.11 -5.31 31.31
N ASN A 166 -5.12 -4.82 32.06
CA ASN A 166 -5.38 -3.39 32.26
C ASN A 166 -5.40 -2.58 30.96
N GLY A 167 -5.95 -3.18 29.89
CA GLY A 167 -6.09 -2.53 28.60
C GLY A 167 -4.88 -2.66 27.66
N SER A 168 -3.76 -3.21 28.11
CA SER A 168 -2.54 -3.33 27.29
C SER A 168 -2.64 -4.40 26.19
N GLY A 169 -3.55 -5.36 26.29
CA GLY A 169 -3.69 -6.47 25.34
C GLY A 169 -2.62 -7.56 25.52
N VAL A 170 -1.59 -7.31 26.30
CA VAL A 170 -0.46 -8.22 26.50
C VAL A 170 -0.24 -8.54 27.98
N GLN A 171 0.32 -9.68 28.27
CA GLN A 171 0.76 -10.10 29.59
C GLN A 171 2.27 -10.32 29.57
N ILE A 172 2.95 -9.86 30.60
CA ILE A 172 4.38 -10.11 30.78
C ILE A 172 4.50 -11.41 31.59
N LYS A 173 5.11 -12.43 31.00
CA LYS A 173 5.50 -13.67 31.69
C LYS A 173 6.99 -13.65 31.95
N ILE A 174 7.37 -13.84 33.19
CA ILE A 174 8.77 -14.01 33.59
C ILE A 174 9.10 -15.52 33.55
N MET A 175 10.01 -15.87 32.69
CA MET A 175 10.52 -17.24 32.56
C MET A 175 11.92 -17.29 33.17
N ASN A 176 12.14 -18.19 34.11
CA ASN A 176 13.46 -18.45 34.63
C ASN A 176 14.17 -19.40 33.66
N THR A 177 15.25 -18.95 33.05
CA THR A 177 16.11 -19.76 32.17
C THR A 177 17.46 -19.99 32.84
N MET A 178 18.25 -20.91 32.29
CA MET A 178 19.62 -21.16 32.79
C MET A 178 20.53 -19.91 32.68
N PHE A 179 20.14 -18.92 31.93
CA PHE A 179 20.88 -17.65 31.72
C PHE A 179 20.29 -16.46 32.48
N GLY A 180 19.31 -16.71 33.38
CA GLY A 180 18.64 -15.66 34.17
C GLY A 180 17.14 -15.54 33.89
N GLN A 181 16.53 -14.51 34.47
CA GLN A 181 15.13 -14.23 34.29
C GLN A 181 14.90 -13.51 32.94
N MET A 182 14.09 -14.12 32.09
CA MET A 182 13.69 -13.53 30.81
C MET A 182 12.24 -13.09 30.89
N GLN A 183 11.98 -11.85 30.55
CA GLN A 183 10.62 -11.31 30.42
C GLN A 183 10.13 -11.51 28.99
N THR A 184 9.04 -12.26 28.85
CA THR A 184 8.42 -12.49 27.54
C THR A 184 7.02 -11.89 27.55
N GLN A 185 6.70 -11.10 26.50
CA GLN A 185 5.35 -10.58 26.29
C GLN A 185 4.52 -11.63 25.54
N THR A 186 3.37 -11.98 26.10
CA THR A 186 2.40 -12.89 25.48
C THR A 186 1.06 -12.19 25.33
N THR A 187 0.31 -12.53 24.28
CA THR A 187 -1.05 -12.03 24.10
C THR A 187 -1.92 -12.38 25.31
N CYS A 188 -2.69 -11.43 25.80
CA CYS A 188 -3.60 -11.65 26.92
C CYS A 188 -4.71 -12.64 26.52
N GLY A 189 -4.73 -13.81 27.17
CA GLY A 189 -5.71 -14.86 26.87
C GLY A 189 -7.15 -14.51 27.20
N THR A 190 -7.38 -13.52 28.08
CA THR A 190 -8.75 -13.09 28.46
C THR A 190 -9.40 -12.20 27.39
N CYS A 191 -8.62 -11.31 26.78
CA CYS A 191 -9.13 -10.38 25.76
C CYS A 191 -8.57 -10.65 24.35
N ASN A 192 -7.81 -11.71 24.17
CA ASN A 192 -7.16 -12.08 22.89
C ASN A 192 -6.40 -10.92 22.24
N GLY A 193 -5.72 -10.11 23.02
CA GLY A 193 -4.95 -8.96 22.55
C GLY A 193 -5.76 -7.67 22.37
N LEU A 194 -7.07 -7.70 22.55
CA LEU A 194 -7.94 -6.55 22.29
C LEU A 194 -7.87 -5.45 23.39
N GLY A 195 -7.37 -5.79 24.56
CA GLY A 195 -7.32 -4.85 25.72
C GLY A 195 -8.68 -4.56 26.34
N LYS A 196 -9.79 -4.94 25.69
CA LYS A 196 -11.17 -4.75 26.12
C LYS A 196 -11.92 -6.08 26.10
N ILE A 197 -12.95 -6.19 26.91
CA ILE A 197 -13.88 -7.33 26.95
C ILE A 197 -15.30 -6.81 26.88
N ALA A 198 -16.21 -7.62 26.35
CA ALA A 198 -17.63 -7.26 26.33
C ALA A 198 -18.17 -7.14 27.75
N ASP A 199 -19.00 -6.13 27.98
CA ASP A 199 -19.71 -5.92 29.23
C ASP A 199 -21.19 -6.29 29.08
N LYS A 200 -21.87 -5.69 28.08
CA LYS A 200 -23.23 -6.07 27.71
C LYS A 200 -23.24 -6.60 26.29
N ILE A 201 -23.83 -7.76 26.11
CA ILE A 201 -23.99 -8.41 24.80
C ILE A 201 -25.48 -8.52 24.51
N PRO A 202 -26.01 -7.78 23.52
CA PRO A 202 -27.41 -7.90 23.10
C PRO A 202 -27.71 -9.29 22.53
N ALA A 203 -28.98 -9.68 22.60
CA ALA A 203 -29.43 -10.95 22.02
C ALA A 203 -29.13 -11.01 20.51
N GLY A 204 -28.55 -12.12 20.05
CA GLY A 204 -28.15 -12.31 18.65
C GLY A 204 -26.76 -11.81 18.26
N ALA A 205 -26.06 -11.09 19.17
CA ALA A 205 -24.69 -10.71 18.95
C ALA A 205 -23.70 -11.83 19.39
N ASN A 206 -22.52 -11.85 18.76
CA ASN A 206 -21.45 -12.77 19.17
C ASN A 206 -20.75 -12.28 20.48
N SER A 207 -19.76 -13.05 20.95
CA SER A 207 -18.98 -12.75 22.16
C SER A 207 -18.25 -11.39 22.12
N GLU A 208 -18.09 -10.82 20.94
CA GLU A 208 -17.43 -9.53 20.70
C GLU A 208 -18.45 -8.38 20.55
N GLY A 209 -19.74 -8.65 20.70
CA GLY A 209 -20.81 -7.68 20.53
C GLY A 209 -21.13 -7.35 19.07
N LEU A 210 -20.78 -8.20 18.13
CA LEU A 210 -21.02 -8.02 16.70
C LEU A 210 -22.24 -8.84 16.24
N ILE A 211 -23.05 -8.26 15.34
CA ILE A 211 -24.22 -8.91 14.72
C ILE A 211 -24.06 -8.90 13.19
N LYS A 212 -24.55 -9.94 12.52
CA LYS A 212 -24.62 -9.97 11.05
C LYS A 212 -25.71 -9.01 10.57
N SER A 213 -25.36 -8.09 9.69
CA SER A 213 -26.25 -7.10 9.09
C SER A 213 -26.04 -7.07 7.59
N GLU A 214 -27.12 -6.88 6.82
CA GLU A 214 -27.05 -6.58 5.40
C GLU A 214 -27.04 -5.07 5.20
N GLU A 215 -26.11 -4.58 4.38
CA GLU A 215 -26.00 -3.17 4.02
C GLU A 215 -25.91 -3.01 2.52
N GLU A 216 -26.64 -2.06 1.97
CA GLU A 216 -26.50 -1.68 0.57
C GLU A 216 -25.33 -0.70 0.42
N VAL A 217 -24.37 -1.07 -0.41
CA VAL A 217 -23.19 -0.26 -0.69
C VAL A 217 -23.17 0.11 -2.15
N SER A 218 -23.17 1.40 -2.44
CA SER A 218 -23.02 1.94 -3.79
C SER A 218 -21.54 2.06 -4.14
N ILE A 219 -21.13 1.46 -5.25
CA ILE A 219 -19.74 1.39 -5.70
C ILE A 219 -19.65 2.05 -7.05
N LYS A 220 -18.85 3.10 -7.12
CA LYS A 220 -18.54 3.78 -8.38
C LYS A 220 -17.38 3.08 -9.08
N ILE A 221 -17.66 2.53 -10.25
CA ILE A 221 -16.69 1.83 -11.09
C ILE A 221 -16.27 2.80 -12.20
N PRO A 222 -14.96 3.09 -12.31
CA PRO A 222 -14.47 4.01 -13.35
C PRO A 222 -14.56 3.37 -14.73
N ALA A 223 -14.65 4.20 -15.75
CA ALA A 223 -14.55 3.78 -17.15
C ALA A 223 -13.17 3.18 -17.42
N GLY A 224 -13.12 2.14 -18.25
CA GLY A 224 -11.90 1.41 -18.56
C GLY A 224 -11.50 0.34 -17.54
N ALA A 225 -12.36 0.05 -16.55
CA ALA A 225 -12.09 -1.00 -15.58
C ALA A 225 -11.68 -2.31 -16.29
N ARG A 226 -10.69 -3.04 -15.71
CA ARG A 226 -10.16 -4.30 -16.26
C ARG A 226 -10.54 -5.46 -15.34
N ASP A 227 -10.54 -6.65 -15.89
CA ASP A 227 -10.67 -7.88 -15.11
C ASP A 227 -9.57 -7.97 -14.05
N GLY A 228 -9.92 -8.43 -12.85
CA GLY A 228 -9.01 -8.57 -11.72
C GLY A 228 -8.71 -7.27 -10.98
N ILE A 229 -9.15 -6.09 -11.44
CA ILE A 229 -8.96 -4.84 -10.69
C ILE A 229 -9.69 -4.92 -9.36
N GLN A 230 -9.01 -4.51 -8.29
CA GLN A 230 -9.55 -4.42 -6.96
C GLN A 230 -9.82 -2.96 -6.59
N LEU A 231 -11.08 -2.65 -6.34
CA LEU A 231 -11.52 -1.35 -5.81
C LEU A 231 -11.63 -1.46 -4.29
N ASN A 232 -11.13 -0.44 -3.57
CA ASN A 232 -11.20 -0.39 -2.12
C ASN A 232 -12.25 0.64 -1.67
N VAL A 233 -13.30 0.17 -1.01
CA VAL A 233 -14.32 1.02 -0.39
C VAL A 233 -14.05 1.07 1.11
N ARG A 234 -13.47 2.17 1.58
CA ARG A 234 -13.03 2.33 2.97
C ARG A 234 -14.19 2.25 3.96
N GLY A 235 -13.95 1.56 5.08
CA GLY A 235 -14.88 1.47 6.19
C GLY A 235 -16.16 0.68 5.90
N LYS A 236 -16.24 -0.04 4.77
CA LYS A 236 -17.38 -0.89 4.40
C LYS A 236 -17.12 -2.39 4.57
N GLY A 237 -16.02 -2.76 5.22
CA GLY A 237 -15.74 -4.10 5.70
C GLY A 237 -16.48 -4.41 7.00
N ASN A 238 -16.03 -5.42 7.74
CA ASN A 238 -16.57 -5.73 9.06
C ASN A 238 -16.18 -4.66 10.08
N ASP A 239 -17.10 -4.35 10.98
CA ASP A 239 -16.77 -3.49 12.10
C ASP A 239 -15.78 -4.19 13.04
N ALA A 240 -14.95 -3.39 13.69
CA ALA A 240 -14.09 -3.87 14.73
C ALA A 240 -14.89 -3.98 16.06
N PRO A 241 -14.58 -4.98 16.90
CA PRO A 241 -15.15 -5.04 18.23
C PRO A 241 -14.84 -3.78 19.03
N PHE A 242 -15.74 -3.44 19.93
CA PHE A 242 -15.55 -2.39 20.94
C PHE A 242 -15.24 -0.98 20.41
N GLY A 243 -15.78 -0.63 19.22
CA GLY A 243 -15.66 0.72 18.66
C GLY A 243 -14.30 0.99 18.02
N GLY A 244 -13.62 -0.05 17.53
CA GLY A 244 -12.42 0.08 16.71
C GLY A 244 -12.71 0.60 15.30
N ILE A 245 -11.68 0.62 14.45
CA ILE A 245 -11.79 1.07 13.07
C ILE A 245 -12.42 -0.04 12.21
N PRO A 246 -13.49 0.23 11.44
CA PRO A 246 -14.03 -0.75 10.50
C PRO A 246 -12.99 -1.18 9.47
N GLY A 247 -13.09 -2.40 8.98
CA GLY A 247 -12.34 -2.87 7.84
C GLY A 247 -12.82 -2.24 6.53
N ASP A 248 -12.19 -2.61 5.43
CA ASP A 248 -12.50 -2.12 4.09
C ASP A 248 -13.24 -3.19 3.28
N LEU A 249 -14.06 -2.76 2.33
CA LEU A 249 -14.68 -3.64 1.34
C LEU A 249 -13.80 -3.63 0.07
N LEU A 250 -13.26 -4.80 -0.23
CA LEU A 250 -12.44 -5.04 -1.41
C LEU A 250 -13.32 -5.63 -2.51
N VAL A 251 -13.56 -4.85 -3.55
CA VAL A 251 -14.40 -5.22 -4.68
C VAL A 251 -13.51 -5.63 -5.83
N VAL A 252 -13.58 -6.89 -6.22
CA VAL A 252 -12.86 -7.44 -7.37
C VAL A 252 -13.78 -7.44 -8.56
N ILE A 253 -13.34 -6.80 -9.63
CA ILE A 253 -14.06 -6.77 -10.90
C ILE A 253 -13.78 -8.08 -11.65
N GLU A 254 -14.81 -8.70 -12.16
CA GLU A 254 -14.75 -9.88 -13.01
C GLU A 254 -15.47 -9.55 -14.34
N GLU A 255 -14.78 -9.75 -15.46
CA GLU A 255 -15.34 -9.48 -16.78
C GLU A 255 -16.32 -10.59 -17.16
N GLU A 256 -17.54 -10.20 -17.57
CA GLU A 256 -18.49 -11.12 -18.17
C GLU A 256 -18.11 -11.31 -19.65
N GLN A 257 -17.87 -12.56 -20.03
CA GLN A 257 -17.49 -12.88 -21.40
C GLN A 257 -18.64 -12.58 -22.36
N ASP A 258 -18.39 -11.70 -23.33
CA ASP A 258 -19.29 -11.47 -24.45
C ASP A 258 -19.12 -12.58 -25.50
N ALA A 259 -20.26 -13.05 -26.06
CA ALA A 259 -20.23 -14.14 -27.03
C ALA A 259 -19.64 -13.72 -28.38
N THR A 260 -19.66 -12.41 -28.72
CA THR A 260 -19.33 -11.88 -30.05
C THR A 260 -18.07 -11.04 -30.04
N ILE A 261 -17.77 -10.40 -28.91
CA ILE A 261 -16.64 -9.46 -28.78
C ILE A 261 -15.64 -10.05 -27.80
N LYS A 262 -14.41 -10.22 -28.23
CA LYS A 262 -13.29 -10.65 -27.40
C LYS A 262 -12.41 -9.45 -27.10
N ARG A 263 -11.96 -9.36 -25.85
CA ARG A 263 -11.07 -8.30 -25.40
C ARG A 263 -9.63 -8.74 -25.42
N GLU A 264 -8.75 -7.87 -25.88
CA GLU A 264 -7.30 -8.00 -25.78
C GLU A 264 -6.67 -6.68 -25.30
N GLY A 265 -6.39 -6.59 -24.02
CA GLY A 265 -5.94 -5.34 -23.40
C GLY A 265 -7.03 -4.25 -23.46
N ASP A 266 -6.74 -3.15 -24.14
CA ASP A 266 -7.70 -2.05 -24.39
C ASP A 266 -8.40 -2.19 -25.75
N ASN A 267 -7.98 -3.16 -26.57
CA ASN A 267 -8.56 -3.43 -27.87
C ASN A 267 -9.68 -4.47 -27.81
N LEU A 268 -10.57 -4.38 -28.80
CA LEU A 268 -11.69 -5.32 -28.95
C LEU A 268 -11.56 -6.03 -30.30
N HIS A 269 -11.91 -7.31 -30.32
CA HIS A 269 -11.89 -8.17 -31.49
C HIS A 269 -13.28 -8.76 -31.71
N GLN A 270 -13.77 -8.65 -32.97
CA GLN A 270 -15.06 -9.21 -33.35
C GLN A 270 -14.90 -9.96 -34.67
N GLU A 271 -15.52 -11.11 -34.81
CA GLU A 271 -15.63 -11.86 -36.05
C GLU A 271 -16.86 -11.42 -36.83
N LEU A 272 -16.69 -11.14 -38.12
CA LEU A 272 -17.76 -10.79 -39.03
C LEU A 272 -17.78 -11.79 -40.18
N TYR A 273 -18.88 -12.49 -40.32
CA TYR A 273 -19.09 -13.44 -41.39
C TYR A 273 -19.87 -12.76 -42.54
N ILE A 274 -19.36 -12.90 -43.77
CA ILE A 274 -19.98 -12.43 -44.99
C ILE A 274 -20.07 -13.57 -46.03
N SER A 275 -21.05 -13.46 -46.92
CA SER A 275 -21.15 -14.42 -48.02
C SER A 275 -20.10 -14.15 -49.09
N PHE A 276 -19.84 -15.16 -49.91
CA PHE A 276 -18.91 -15.02 -51.08
C PHE A 276 -19.37 -13.93 -52.01
N ALA A 277 -20.70 -13.80 -52.31
CA ALA A 277 -21.23 -12.76 -53.15
C ALA A 277 -21.01 -11.38 -52.59
N GLU A 278 -21.16 -11.16 -51.29
CA GLU A 278 -20.89 -9.90 -50.59
C GLU A 278 -19.42 -9.55 -50.63
N ALA A 279 -18.53 -10.57 -50.47
CA ALA A 279 -17.08 -10.37 -50.60
C ALA A 279 -16.65 -9.97 -52.03
N ALA A 280 -17.27 -10.59 -53.03
CA ALA A 280 -16.95 -10.30 -54.45
C ALA A 280 -17.45 -8.94 -54.91
N LEU A 281 -18.67 -8.57 -54.56
CA LEU A 281 -19.34 -7.33 -55.06
C LEU A 281 -19.12 -6.14 -54.13
N GLY A 282 -18.68 -6.37 -52.93
CA GLY A 282 -18.62 -5.38 -51.88
C GLY A 282 -19.98 -5.20 -51.18
N THR A 283 -19.96 -4.79 -49.95
CA THR A 283 -21.17 -4.61 -49.14
C THR A 283 -20.96 -3.59 -48.04
N SER A 284 -22.04 -3.24 -47.36
CA SER A 284 -21.97 -2.48 -46.11
C SER A 284 -22.72 -3.21 -45.04
N LYS A 285 -22.04 -3.50 -43.91
CA LYS A 285 -22.62 -4.20 -42.78
C LYS A 285 -22.67 -3.29 -41.54
N GLU A 286 -23.68 -3.46 -40.73
CA GLU A 286 -23.77 -2.85 -39.42
C GLU A 286 -23.24 -3.82 -38.39
N ILE A 287 -22.34 -3.36 -37.55
CA ILE A 287 -21.78 -4.12 -36.44
C ILE A 287 -22.08 -3.41 -35.13
N ASN A 288 -22.29 -4.20 -34.08
CA ASN A 288 -22.43 -3.69 -32.74
C ASN A 288 -21.03 -3.37 -32.21
N THR A 289 -20.84 -2.17 -31.73
CA THR A 289 -19.64 -1.75 -31.04
C THR A 289 -20.00 -1.28 -29.63
N VAL A 290 -19.06 -1.23 -28.75
CA VAL A 290 -19.24 -0.60 -27.46
C VAL A 290 -19.44 0.91 -27.67
N GLY A 291 -20.65 1.38 -27.49
CA GLY A 291 -21.03 2.77 -27.79
C GLY A 291 -21.97 2.91 -28.98
N GLY A 292 -22.50 1.80 -29.51
CA GLY A 292 -23.55 1.80 -30.53
C GLY A 292 -23.19 1.09 -31.81
N LYS A 293 -24.10 1.13 -32.77
CA LYS A 293 -23.93 0.50 -34.08
C LYS A 293 -23.07 1.35 -35.01
N VAL A 294 -22.17 0.69 -35.72
CA VAL A 294 -21.31 1.33 -36.73
C VAL A 294 -21.49 0.61 -38.06
N LYS A 295 -21.72 1.38 -39.11
CA LYS A 295 -21.79 0.86 -40.47
C LYS A 295 -20.39 0.85 -41.08
N ILE A 296 -19.91 -0.33 -41.45
CA ILE A 296 -18.62 -0.54 -42.10
C ILE A 296 -18.82 -0.86 -43.56
N LYS A 297 -17.94 -0.35 -44.40
CA LYS A 297 -17.90 -0.66 -45.82
C LYS A 297 -16.88 -1.75 -46.09
N ILE A 298 -17.26 -2.76 -46.81
CA ILE A 298 -16.41 -3.87 -47.25
C ILE A 298 -16.25 -3.72 -48.75
N ASP A 299 -15.00 -3.53 -49.18
CA ASP A 299 -14.69 -3.31 -50.61
C ASP A 299 -14.84 -4.61 -51.39
N ALA A 300 -15.17 -4.48 -52.69
CA ALA A 300 -15.24 -5.63 -53.58
C ALA A 300 -13.87 -6.34 -53.68
N GLY A 301 -13.90 -7.68 -53.72
CA GLY A 301 -12.70 -8.51 -53.77
C GLY A 301 -12.04 -8.71 -52.39
N THR A 302 -12.74 -8.39 -51.27
CA THR A 302 -12.20 -8.62 -49.93
C THR A 302 -11.98 -10.11 -49.69
N GLN A 303 -10.77 -10.47 -49.25
CA GLN A 303 -10.39 -11.86 -48.92
C GLN A 303 -10.72 -12.20 -47.47
N SER A 304 -11.00 -13.49 -47.20
CA SER A 304 -11.17 -13.99 -45.83
C SER A 304 -9.89 -13.78 -45.03
N GLY A 305 -10.03 -13.42 -43.74
CA GLY A 305 -8.92 -13.08 -42.87
C GLY A 305 -8.49 -11.60 -42.90
N LYS A 306 -9.16 -10.76 -43.75
CA LYS A 306 -8.90 -9.31 -43.72
C LYS A 306 -9.36 -8.73 -42.39
N ILE A 307 -8.50 -7.90 -41.78
CA ILE A 307 -8.80 -7.20 -40.53
C ILE A 307 -9.12 -5.74 -40.83
N LEU A 308 -10.28 -5.28 -40.37
CA LEU A 308 -10.69 -3.88 -40.45
C LEU A 308 -10.51 -3.23 -39.06
N ARG A 309 -9.74 -2.15 -39.01
CA ARG A 309 -9.50 -1.39 -37.77
C ARG A 309 -10.47 -0.23 -37.65
N LEU A 310 -11.19 -0.19 -36.55
CA LEU A 310 -12.06 0.92 -36.18
C LEU A 310 -11.37 1.71 -35.07
N ALA A 311 -10.78 2.81 -35.41
CA ALA A 311 -9.99 3.63 -34.50
C ALA A 311 -10.87 4.21 -33.36
N GLY A 312 -10.38 4.11 -32.12
CA GLY A 312 -11.03 4.65 -30.93
C GLY A 312 -12.36 3.98 -30.54
N LYS A 313 -12.63 2.75 -31.04
CA LYS A 313 -13.82 1.94 -30.70
C LYS A 313 -13.54 0.82 -29.68
N GLY A 314 -12.34 0.83 -29.08
CA GLY A 314 -11.99 -0.03 -27.96
C GLY A 314 -12.31 0.59 -26.60
N LEU A 315 -11.71 0.04 -25.54
CA LEU A 315 -11.89 0.53 -24.16
C LEU A 315 -11.05 1.78 -23.90
N PRO A 316 -11.54 2.66 -23.02
CA PRO A 316 -10.69 3.74 -22.50
C PRO A 316 -9.56 3.15 -21.66
N SER A 317 -8.35 3.71 -21.81
CA SER A 317 -7.21 3.32 -21.00
C SER A 317 -7.30 3.93 -19.61
N ILE A 318 -6.97 3.14 -18.56
CA ILE A 318 -6.89 3.65 -17.17
C ILE A 318 -5.60 4.43 -16.96
N ASP A 319 -4.50 3.96 -17.58
CA ASP A 319 -3.14 4.44 -17.33
C ASP A 319 -2.69 5.55 -18.29
N SER A 320 -3.46 5.81 -19.37
CA SER A 320 -3.09 6.78 -20.38
C SER A 320 -4.33 7.50 -20.94
N TYR A 321 -4.10 8.65 -21.57
CA TYR A 321 -5.14 9.36 -22.32
C TYR A 321 -5.35 8.65 -23.66
N GLY A 322 -6.53 8.08 -23.89
CA GLY A 322 -6.88 7.48 -25.15
C GLY A 322 -7.89 6.35 -25.01
N LYS A 323 -8.27 5.81 -26.16
CA LYS A 323 -9.12 4.61 -26.27
C LYS A 323 -8.40 3.62 -27.17
N GLY A 324 -8.56 2.34 -26.87
CA GLY A 324 -8.14 1.27 -27.75
C GLY A 324 -8.97 1.27 -29.06
N ASP A 325 -8.67 0.35 -29.92
CA ASP A 325 -9.32 0.18 -31.22
C ASP A 325 -10.17 -1.10 -31.24
N MET A 326 -11.08 -1.16 -32.19
CA MET A 326 -11.82 -2.40 -32.47
C MET A 326 -11.33 -2.99 -33.78
N PHE A 327 -10.99 -4.25 -33.76
CA PHE A 327 -10.53 -5.05 -34.90
C PHE A 327 -11.65 -6.02 -35.33
N VAL A 328 -12.13 -5.84 -36.55
CA VAL A 328 -13.16 -6.69 -37.15
C VAL A 328 -12.48 -7.66 -38.11
N HIS A 329 -12.53 -8.94 -37.77
CA HIS A 329 -11.99 -10.03 -38.58
C HIS A 329 -13.06 -10.49 -39.57
N VAL A 330 -12.83 -10.23 -40.87
CA VAL A 330 -13.76 -10.59 -41.94
C VAL A 330 -13.52 -12.03 -42.36
N ASN A 331 -14.52 -12.87 -42.21
CA ASN A 331 -14.55 -14.28 -42.63
C ASN A 331 -15.56 -14.47 -43.77
N VAL A 332 -15.08 -15.08 -44.85
CA VAL A 332 -15.94 -15.38 -46.01
C VAL A 332 -16.39 -16.83 -45.96
#